data_e7c4b3ce3b0f0de3625e98bc22bcf7a4
#
_entry.id   e7c4b3ce3b0f0de3625e98bc22bcf7a4
#
_cell.length_a   1.000
_cell.length_b   1.000
_cell.length_c   1.000
_cell.angle_alpha   90.00
_cell.angle_beta   90.00
_cell.angle_gamma   90.00
#
_symmetry.space_group_name_H-M   'P 1'
#
loop_
_entity.id
_entity.type
_entity.pdbx_description
1 polymer ?
#
loop_
_entity_poly.entity_id
_entity_poly.type
_entity_poly.pdbx_seq_one_letter_code
_entity_poly.pdbx_strand_id
1 'polypeptide(L)'
;HDGDRRYDNVVLHIVGEADADAYTSEGRRVAQVRLDVPPQVAEGYAALLHEDRYPPCRAVIPALDRLTVHGWLSRLVAERMERKTADIGARVERCGGSWEEALFVTMARTFGFGVNGDAFERWAGGGWLQAAAHHRDDLFQIEALFFGQAGLLDPETMPARYREAATEDGYFGKLKAEYEYLAHKFGLRAMDGGAWKFLRMRPQNFPYIRLSQLASLYHSRRSDLSRLAECATADDMRRLLRTEATPYWQEHYAFGAPSRRARKALSAASLDVVIVNTALPVLFAYGRHRMDESLCGRSLDMLAQLKAENNHITRLW
;
A
#
# COMPACT_ATOMS: atom_id res chain seq x y z
N HIS A 1 -24.08 -14.64 -23.77
CA HIS A 1 -23.09 -13.55 -23.64
C HIS A 1 -22.56 -13.07 -24.98
N ASP A 2 -22.94 -13.73 -26.07
CA ASP A 2 -22.59 -13.34 -27.43
C ASP A 2 -23.15 -11.93 -27.70
N GLY A 3 -22.30 -11.03 -28.19
CA GLY A 3 -22.64 -9.64 -28.43
C GLY A 3 -22.48 -8.67 -27.24
N ASP A 4 -22.12 -9.15 -26.05
CA ASP A 4 -21.84 -8.27 -24.90
C ASP A 4 -20.35 -7.88 -24.85
N ARG A 5 -20.05 -6.61 -25.17
CA ARG A 5 -18.70 -6.06 -25.21
C ARG A 5 -17.88 -6.22 -23.93
N ARG A 6 -18.51 -6.45 -22.78
CA ARG A 6 -17.83 -6.70 -21.52
C ARG A 6 -16.98 -7.96 -21.54
N TYR A 7 -17.26 -8.89 -22.47
CA TYR A 7 -16.56 -10.15 -22.61
C TYR A 7 -15.58 -10.20 -23.80
N ASP A 8 -15.35 -9.08 -24.49
CA ASP A 8 -14.43 -9.04 -25.66
C ASP A 8 -12.96 -9.28 -25.30
N ASN A 9 -12.59 -9.09 -24.03
CA ASN A 9 -11.25 -9.37 -23.50
C ASN A 9 -11.06 -10.84 -23.06
N VAL A 10 -12.08 -11.70 -23.17
CA VAL A 10 -11.94 -13.12 -22.82
C VAL A 10 -11.07 -13.82 -23.86
N VAL A 11 -10.00 -14.46 -23.38
CA VAL A 11 -9.02 -15.20 -24.21
C VAL A 11 -9.22 -16.70 -24.15
N LEU A 12 -9.82 -17.23 -23.07
CA LEU A 12 -10.08 -18.64 -22.84
C LEU A 12 -11.41 -18.79 -22.11
N HIS A 13 -12.25 -19.68 -22.60
CA HIS A 13 -13.52 -20.07 -21.98
C HIS A 13 -13.40 -21.50 -21.45
N ILE A 14 -13.51 -21.67 -20.13
CA ILE A 14 -13.50 -22.99 -19.50
C ILE A 14 -14.95 -23.42 -19.31
N VAL A 15 -15.28 -24.61 -19.82
CA VAL A 15 -16.66 -25.14 -19.83
C VAL A 15 -16.69 -26.57 -19.28
N GLY A 16 -17.81 -26.95 -18.67
CA GLY A 16 -18.09 -28.34 -18.31
C GLY A 16 -18.49 -29.18 -19.53
N GLU A 17 -19.30 -28.60 -20.43
CA GLU A 17 -19.64 -29.16 -21.72
C GLU A 17 -19.45 -28.11 -22.81
N ALA A 18 -18.81 -28.48 -23.90
CA ALA A 18 -18.61 -27.64 -25.07
C ALA A 18 -19.75 -27.92 -26.08
N ASP A 19 -20.91 -27.35 -25.81
CA ASP A 19 -22.13 -27.53 -26.61
C ASP A 19 -22.25 -26.52 -27.75
N ALA A 20 -21.56 -25.37 -27.66
CA ALA A 20 -21.50 -24.34 -28.69
C ALA A 20 -20.18 -23.60 -28.67
N ASP A 21 -19.77 -23.06 -29.85
CA ASP A 21 -18.63 -22.18 -29.94
C ASP A 21 -18.99 -20.81 -29.33
N ALA A 22 -18.06 -20.21 -28.56
CA ALA A 22 -18.20 -18.87 -28.00
C ALA A 22 -17.49 -17.83 -28.89
N TYR A 23 -18.15 -16.68 -29.09
CA TYR A 23 -17.62 -15.57 -29.89
C TYR A 23 -17.68 -14.25 -29.10
N THR A 24 -16.73 -13.36 -29.35
CA THR A 24 -16.78 -11.97 -28.87
C THR A 24 -17.82 -11.18 -29.66
N SER A 25 -18.17 -9.96 -29.18
CA SER A 25 -19.09 -9.06 -29.92
C SER A 25 -18.58 -8.71 -31.32
N GLU A 26 -17.28 -8.82 -31.59
CA GLU A 26 -16.60 -8.58 -32.85
C GLU A 26 -16.51 -9.84 -33.73
N GLY A 27 -17.08 -10.95 -33.33
CA GLY A 27 -17.07 -12.23 -34.08
C GLY A 27 -15.76 -13.03 -33.95
N ARG A 28 -14.85 -12.66 -33.03
CA ARG A 28 -13.64 -13.45 -32.77
C ARG A 28 -14.00 -14.69 -31.97
N ARG A 29 -13.63 -15.86 -32.46
CA ARG A 29 -13.82 -17.12 -31.74
C ARG A 29 -12.94 -17.15 -30.50
N VAL A 30 -13.52 -17.49 -29.34
CA VAL A 30 -12.81 -17.67 -28.08
C VAL A 30 -12.41 -19.13 -27.95
N ALA A 31 -11.14 -19.37 -27.61
CA ALA A 31 -10.66 -20.73 -27.33
C ALA A 31 -11.42 -21.33 -26.15
N GLN A 32 -11.84 -22.60 -26.28
CA GLN A 32 -12.56 -23.33 -25.23
C GLN A 32 -11.77 -24.52 -24.76
N VAL A 33 -11.79 -24.76 -23.44
CA VAL A 33 -11.23 -25.94 -22.80
C VAL A 33 -12.30 -26.56 -21.93
N ARG A 34 -12.56 -27.83 -22.15
CA ARG A 34 -13.45 -28.64 -21.30
C ARG A 34 -12.69 -29.02 -20.02
N LEU A 35 -13.34 -28.81 -18.88
CA LEU A 35 -12.86 -29.23 -17.57
C LEU A 35 -13.89 -30.14 -16.93
N ASP A 36 -13.53 -31.40 -16.79
CA ASP A 36 -14.37 -32.37 -16.06
C ASP A 36 -14.12 -32.18 -14.56
N VAL A 37 -15.14 -31.72 -13.82
CA VAL A 37 -15.09 -31.59 -12.36
C VAL A 37 -15.62 -32.91 -11.75
N PRO A 38 -14.80 -33.61 -10.94
CA PRO A 38 -15.28 -34.83 -10.27
C PRO A 38 -16.52 -34.52 -9.41
N PRO A 39 -17.53 -35.42 -9.40
CA PRO A 39 -18.77 -35.20 -8.64
C PRO A 39 -18.53 -34.85 -7.16
N GLN A 40 -17.56 -35.53 -6.53
CA GLN A 40 -17.21 -35.27 -5.12
C GLN A 40 -16.73 -33.83 -4.87
N VAL A 41 -16.03 -33.23 -5.85
CA VAL A 41 -15.58 -31.84 -5.76
C VAL A 41 -16.76 -30.88 -5.90
N ALA A 42 -17.67 -31.16 -6.86
CA ALA A 42 -18.88 -30.36 -7.06
C ALA A 42 -19.82 -30.42 -5.84
N GLU A 43 -20.04 -31.60 -5.28
CA GLU A 43 -20.85 -31.82 -4.07
C GLU A 43 -20.20 -31.12 -2.85
N GLY A 44 -18.89 -31.28 -2.66
CA GLY A 44 -18.13 -30.64 -1.60
C GLY A 44 -18.18 -29.09 -1.70
N TYR A 45 -18.09 -28.55 -2.91
CA TYR A 45 -18.24 -27.13 -3.16
C TYR A 45 -19.65 -26.61 -2.86
N ALA A 46 -20.68 -27.34 -3.30
CA ALA A 46 -22.05 -26.99 -2.98
C ALA A 46 -22.32 -27.02 -1.46
N ALA A 47 -21.78 -28.00 -0.74
CA ALA A 47 -21.85 -28.06 0.72
C ALA A 47 -21.17 -26.85 1.38
N LEU A 48 -20.00 -26.42 0.88
CA LEU A 48 -19.29 -25.23 1.37
C LEU A 48 -20.08 -23.92 1.13
N LEU A 49 -20.77 -23.80 0.00
CA LEU A 49 -21.61 -22.62 -0.31
C LEU A 49 -22.83 -22.50 0.62
N HIS A 50 -23.34 -23.60 1.11
CA HIS A 50 -24.50 -23.65 2.01
C HIS A 50 -24.11 -23.63 3.51
N GLU A 51 -22.81 -23.62 3.82
CA GLU A 51 -22.33 -23.54 5.21
C GLU A 51 -22.52 -22.12 5.77
N ASP A 52 -23.45 -21.97 6.71
CA ASP A 52 -23.75 -20.69 7.35
C ASP A 52 -22.67 -20.23 8.35
N ARG A 53 -21.72 -21.10 8.66
CA ARG A 53 -20.66 -20.84 9.65
C ARG A 53 -19.32 -20.65 8.99
N TYR A 54 -18.75 -19.49 9.19
CA TYR A 54 -17.41 -19.15 8.70
C TYR A 54 -16.33 -19.48 9.75
N PRO A 55 -15.16 -19.99 9.34
CA PRO A 55 -14.85 -20.51 8.00
C PRO A 55 -15.52 -21.88 7.75
N PRO A 56 -15.88 -22.19 6.49
CA PRO A 56 -16.57 -23.44 6.17
C PRO A 56 -15.81 -24.70 6.59
N CYS A 57 -14.47 -24.66 6.59
CA CYS A 57 -13.59 -25.76 7.00
C CYS A 57 -13.35 -25.89 8.51
N ARG A 58 -13.97 -25.05 9.35
CA ARG A 58 -13.73 -24.98 10.80
C ARG A 58 -13.91 -26.33 11.52
N ALA A 59 -14.79 -27.20 11.04
CA ALA A 59 -15.00 -28.52 11.63
C ALA A 59 -13.81 -29.47 11.42
N VAL A 60 -13.01 -29.25 10.36
CA VAL A 60 -11.86 -30.09 10.01
C VAL A 60 -10.59 -29.61 10.72
N ILE A 61 -10.43 -28.30 10.92
CA ILE A 61 -9.21 -27.71 11.47
C ILE A 61 -8.81 -28.29 12.82
N PRO A 62 -9.72 -28.47 13.83
CA PRO A 62 -9.38 -29.07 15.12
C PRO A 62 -8.93 -30.55 15.04
N ALA A 63 -9.27 -31.25 13.96
CA ALA A 63 -8.88 -32.65 13.73
C ALA A 63 -7.48 -32.79 13.10
N LEU A 64 -6.91 -31.69 12.61
CA LEU A 64 -5.56 -31.70 12.06
C LEU A 64 -4.51 -31.76 13.17
N ASP A 65 -3.46 -32.55 12.96
CA ASP A 65 -2.36 -32.58 13.93
C ASP A 65 -1.59 -31.24 13.92
N ARG A 66 -1.03 -30.90 15.09
CA ARG A 66 -0.33 -29.61 15.27
C ARG A 66 0.86 -29.45 14.34
N LEU A 67 1.58 -30.52 14.03
CA LEU A 67 2.76 -30.47 13.17
C LEU A 67 2.36 -30.07 11.74
N THR A 68 1.28 -30.65 11.22
CA THR A 68 0.71 -30.29 9.91
C THR A 68 0.30 -28.81 9.87
N VAL A 69 -0.42 -28.33 10.89
CA VAL A 69 -0.84 -26.92 10.96
C VAL A 69 0.37 -25.99 11.02
N HIS A 70 1.33 -26.25 11.90
CA HIS A 70 2.55 -25.42 12.03
C HIS A 70 3.42 -25.46 10.77
N GLY A 71 3.59 -26.64 10.16
CA GLY A 71 4.32 -26.78 8.90
C GLY A 71 3.68 -25.96 7.77
N TRP A 72 2.35 -26.02 7.67
CA TRP A 72 1.62 -25.22 6.67
C TRP A 72 1.72 -23.72 6.91
N LEU A 73 1.53 -23.26 8.15
CA LEU A 73 1.68 -21.84 8.49
C LEU A 73 3.11 -21.34 8.22
N SER A 74 4.14 -22.12 8.56
CA SER A 74 5.53 -21.79 8.28
C SER A 74 5.78 -21.66 6.77
N ARG A 75 5.21 -22.58 5.97
CA ARG A 75 5.27 -22.51 4.50
C ARG A 75 4.61 -21.23 3.96
N LEU A 76 3.43 -20.87 4.47
CA LEU A 76 2.75 -19.63 4.06
C LEU A 76 3.57 -18.37 4.36
N VAL A 77 4.29 -18.35 5.50
CA VAL A 77 5.21 -17.25 5.83
C VAL A 77 6.35 -17.19 4.83
N ALA A 78 6.97 -18.33 4.50
CA ALA A 78 8.06 -18.40 3.51
C ALA A 78 7.60 -17.92 2.13
N GLU A 79 6.48 -18.46 1.62
CA GLU A 79 5.90 -18.06 0.33
C GLU A 79 5.55 -16.57 0.28
N ARG A 80 5.04 -16.02 1.40
CA ARG A 80 4.78 -14.58 1.53
C ARG A 80 6.07 -13.77 1.42
N MET A 81 7.14 -14.17 2.11
CA MET A 81 8.43 -13.46 2.09
C MET A 81 9.09 -13.55 0.71
N GLU A 82 9.03 -14.70 0.04
CA GLU A 82 9.52 -14.87 -1.34
C GLU A 82 8.79 -13.93 -2.32
N ARG A 83 7.46 -13.91 -2.29
CA ARG A 83 6.67 -13.01 -3.13
C ARG A 83 6.98 -11.53 -2.84
N LYS A 84 7.07 -11.14 -1.56
CA LYS A 84 7.45 -9.78 -1.17
C LYS A 84 8.86 -9.42 -1.63
N THR A 85 9.80 -10.35 -1.55
CA THR A 85 11.17 -10.15 -2.05
C THR A 85 11.18 -9.92 -3.56
N ALA A 86 10.40 -10.70 -4.33
CA ALA A 86 10.27 -10.50 -5.77
C ALA A 86 9.65 -9.13 -6.12
N ASP A 87 8.56 -8.74 -5.43
CA ASP A 87 7.93 -7.43 -5.60
C ASP A 87 8.90 -6.27 -5.31
N ILE A 88 9.70 -6.39 -4.25
CA ILE A 88 10.70 -5.39 -3.87
C ILE A 88 11.84 -5.36 -4.89
N GLY A 89 12.34 -6.52 -5.33
CA GLY A 89 13.35 -6.61 -6.38
C GLY A 89 12.91 -5.88 -7.66
N ALA A 90 11.69 -6.12 -8.11
CA ALA A 90 11.14 -5.41 -9.27
C ALA A 90 11.01 -3.88 -9.06
N ARG A 91 10.77 -3.43 -7.80
CA ARG A 91 10.81 -1.99 -7.48
C ARG A 91 12.23 -1.44 -7.51
N VAL A 92 13.20 -2.16 -6.96
CA VAL A 92 14.63 -1.77 -7.00
C VAL A 92 15.08 -1.60 -8.45
N GLU A 93 14.72 -2.53 -9.34
CA GLU A 93 15.02 -2.41 -10.77
C GLU A 93 14.40 -1.15 -11.39
N ARG A 94 13.11 -0.89 -11.12
CA ARG A 94 12.42 0.32 -11.61
C ARG A 94 13.01 1.62 -11.05
N CYS A 95 13.59 1.57 -9.86
CA CYS A 95 14.29 2.70 -9.22
C CYS A 95 15.79 2.75 -9.59
N GLY A 96 16.21 2.15 -10.72
CA GLY A 96 17.59 2.18 -11.18
C GLY A 96 18.60 1.55 -10.21
N GLY A 97 18.18 0.58 -9.41
CA GLY A 97 19.02 -0.10 -8.42
C GLY A 97 19.01 0.56 -7.02
N SER A 98 18.27 1.66 -6.84
CA SER A 98 18.20 2.38 -5.56
C SER A 98 17.31 1.67 -4.55
N TRP A 99 17.91 1.07 -3.53
CA TRP A 99 17.20 0.47 -2.40
C TRP A 99 16.46 1.50 -1.53
N GLU A 100 17.03 2.69 -1.36
CA GLU A 100 16.38 3.78 -0.61
C GLU A 100 15.10 4.26 -1.31
N GLU A 101 15.15 4.42 -2.62
CA GLU A 101 13.98 4.83 -3.40
C GLU A 101 12.92 3.72 -3.42
N ALA A 102 13.33 2.45 -3.63
CA ALA A 102 12.43 1.30 -3.57
C ALA A 102 11.77 1.14 -2.19
N LEU A 103 12.50 1.40 -1.10
CA LEU A 103 11.97 1.46 0.27
C LEU A 103 10.92 2.57 0.39
N PHE A 104 11.23 3.78 -0.09
CA PHE A 104 10.30 4.90 -0.05
C PHE A 104 9.00 4.59 -0.83
N VAL A 105 9.10 4.07 -2.05
CA VAL A 105 7.94 3.66 -2.87
C VAL A 105 7.11 2.59 -2.17
N THR A 106 7.76 1.58 -1.56
CA THR A 106 7.09 0.51 -0.83
C THR A 106 6.37 1.06 0.42
N MET A 107 7.01 1.99 1.13
CA MET A 107 6.44 2.66 2.29
C MET A 107 5.24 3.53 1.90
N ALA A 108 5.37 4.33 0.86
CA ALA A 108 4.30 5.15 0.34
C ALA A 108 3.07 4.30 -0.02
N ARG A 109 3.25 3.20 -0.76
CA ARG A 109 2.17 2.26 -1.05
C ARG A 109 1.45 1.79 0.22
N THR A 110 2.21 1.46 1.26
CA THR A 110 1.63 0.99 2.53
C THR A 110 0.89 2.11 3.26
N PHE A 111 1.33 3.36 3.18
CA PHE A 111 0.62 4.53 3.72
C PHE A 111 -0.74 4.78 3.06
N GLY A 112 -0.99 4.21 1.89
CA GLY A 112 -2.31 4.18 1.27
C GLY A 112 -3.33 3.27 1.95
N PHE A 113 -2.90 2.40 2.87
CA PHE A 113 -3.73 1.48 3.67
C PHE A 113 -4.84 0.79 2.84
N GLY A 114 -4.46 0.27 1.70
CA GLY A 114 -5.31 -0.46 0.76
C GLY A 114 -6.06 0.44 -0.22
N VAL A 115 -6.79 1.45 0.23
CA VAL A 115 -7.67 2.26 -0.63
C VAL A 115 -6.89 3.15 -1.60
N ASN A 116 -5.82 3.78 -1.13
CA ASN A 116 -4.97 4.68 -1.92
C ASN A 116 -3.57 4.08 -2.22
N GLY A 117 -3.37 2.79 -2.00
CA GLY A 117 -2.05 2.16 -2.18
C GLY A 117 -1.46 2.39 -3.57
N ASP A 118 -2.26 2.19 -4.62
CA ASP A 118 -1.81 2.36 -6.00
C ASP A 118 -1.55 3.84 -6.36
N ALA A 119 -2.33 4.78 -5.79
CA ALA A 119 -2.11 6.21 -5.96
C ALA A 119 -0.78 6.64 -5.30
N PHE A 120 -0.53 6.18 -4.07
CA PHE A 120 0.72 6.43 -3.37
C PHE A 120 1.94 5.81 -4.09
N GLU A 121 1.83 4.59 -4.62
CA GLU A 121 2.91 3.94 -5.36
C GLU A 121 3.26 4.71 -6.64
N ARG A 122 2.24 5.13 -7.42
CA ARG A 122 2.44 5.95 -8.62
C ARG A 122 3.06 7.30 -8.28
N TRP A 123 2.57 7.96 -7.24
CA TRP A 123 3.11 9.23 -6.75
C TRP A 123 4.58 9.10 -6.37
N ALA A 124 4.94 8.12 -5.53
CA ALA A 124 6.31 7.93 -5.08
C ALA A 124 7.27 7.50 -6.19
N GLY A 125 6.77 6.74 -7.18
CA GLY A 125 7.55 6.29 -8.34
C GLY A 125 7.67 7.32 -9.46
N GLY A 126 7.23 8.56 -9.27
CA GLY A 126 7.24 9.63 -10.29
C GLY A 126 8.62 10.24 -10.60
N GLY A 127 9.72 9.72 -10.05
CA GLY A 127 11.10 10.16 -10.36
C GLY A 127 11.52 11.50 -9.73
N TRP A 128 10.71 12.07 -8.85
CA TRP A 128 10.94 13.38 -8.22
C TRP A 128 11.68 13.31 -6.87
N LEU A 129 11.92 12.12 -6.34
CA LEU A 129 12.49 11.93 -5.00
C LEU A 129 13.92 12.50 -4.88
N GLN A 130 14.67 12.50 -5.97
CA GLN A 130 16.00 13.12 -6.01
C GLN A 130 15.91 14.64 -5.77
N ALA A 131 14.92 15.33 -6.34
CA ALA A 131 14.67 16.73 -6.06
C ALA A 131 14.33 16.95 -4.57
N ALA A 132 13.51 16.10 -3.98
CA ALA A 132 13.20 16.15 -2.55
C ALA A 132 14.44 15.91 -1.68
N ALA A 133 15.39 15.08 -2.10
CA ALA A 133 16.62 14.83 -1.34
C ALA A 133 17.49 16.07 -1.18
N HIS A 134 17.47 16.98 -2.16
CA HIS A 134 18.20 18.28 -2.08
C HIS A 134 17.59 19.26 -1.07
N HIS A 135 16.34 19.05 -0.68
CA HIS A 135 15.59 19.93 0.23
C HIS A 135 15.15 19.19 1.50
N ARG A 136 15.80 18.08 1.84
CA ARG A 136 15.37 17.19 2.92
C ARG A 136 15.50 17.79 4.31
N ASP A 137 16.26 18.84 4.46
CA ASP A 137 16.47 19.60 5.70
C ASP A 137 15.36 20.63 5.97
N ASP A 138 14.55 20.97 4.97
CA ASP A 138 13.41 21.87 5.09
C ASP A 138 12.08 21.12 4.97
N LEU A 139 11.39 20.97 6.11
CA LEU A 139 10.11 20.25 6.17
C LEU A 139 9.02 20.90 5.31
N PHE A 140 9.02 22.24 5.22
CA PHE A 140 8.03 22.95 4.42
C PHE A 140 8.22 22.69 2.92
N GLN A 141 9.47 22.70 2.44
CA GLN A 141 9.80 22.35 1.05
C GLN A 141 9.49 20.89 0.75
N ILE A 142 9.73 19.96 1.69
CA ILE A 142 9.32 18.56 1.54
C ILE A 142 7.81 18.46 1.46
N GLU A 143 7.05 19.17 2.29
CA GLU A 143 5.58 19.18 2.17
C GLU A 143 5.14 19.77 0.83
N ALA A 144 5.70 20.86 0.39
CA ALA A 144 5.39 21.48 -0.90
C ALA A 144 5.61 20.50 -2.06
N LEU A 145 6.74 19.79 -2.09
CA LEU A 145 7.04 18.75 -3.06
C LEU A 145 6.05 17.56 -2.96
N PHE A 146 5.75 17.10 -1.76
CA PHE A 146 4.88 15.94 -1.55
C PHE A 146 3.45 16.22 -2.01
N PHE A 147 2.87 17.33 -1.57
CA PHE A 147 1.52 17.73 -1.95
C PHE A 147 1.43 18.17 -3.41
N GLY A 148 2.45 18.87 -3.90
CA GLY A 148 2.50 19.32 -5.29
C GLY A 148 2.62 18.17 -6.27
N GLN A 149 3.57 17.24 -6.05
CA GLN A 149 3.73 16.05 -6.89
C GLN A 149 2.50 15.12 -6.82
N ALA A 150 1.75 15.15 -5.71
CA ALA A 150 0.48 14.45 -5.59
C ALA A 150 -0.67 15.11 -6.39
N GLY A 151 -0.46 16.29 -6.99
CA GLY A 151 -1.51 17.05 -7.68
C GLY A 151 -2.57 17.61 -6.74
N LEU A 152 -2.26 17.72 -5.43
CA LEU A 152 -3.20 18.16 -4.40
C LEU A 152 -3.08 19.66 -4.09
N LEU A 153 -2.25 20.40 -4.83
CA LEU A 153 -2.14 21.86 -4.78
C LEU A 153 -2.85 22.54 -5.97
N ASP A 154 -3.63 21.76 -6.74
CA ASP A 154 -4.53 22.27 -7.75
C ASP A 154 -5.96 22.31 -7.19
N PRO A 155 -6.59 23.49 -7.05
CA PRO A 155 -7.96 23.63 -6.54
C PRO A 155 -8.99 22.83 -7.35
N GLU A 156 -8.76 22.65 -8.66
CA GLU A 156 -9.72 21.92 -9.53
C GLU A 156 -9.79 20.42 -9.20
N THR A 157 -8.73 19.84 -8.62
CA THR A 157 -8.73 18.44 -8.19
C THR A 157 -9.38 18.21 -6.83
N MET A 158 -9.70 19.30 -6.10
CA MET A 158 -10.30 19.21 -4.78
C MET A 158 -11.82 19.00 -4.86
N PRO A 159 -12.41 18.32 -3.85
CA PRO A 159 -13.85 18.30 -3.71
C PRO A 159 -14.42 19.73 -3.68
N ALA A 160 -15.46 20.01 -4.48
CA ALA A 160 -16.00 21.35 -4.68
C ALA A 160 -16.29 22.13 -3.37
N ARG A 161 -16.74 21.42 -2.32
CA ARG A 161 -17.04 21.98 -1.00
C ARG A 161 -15.82 22.58 -0.26
N TYR A 162 -14.60 22.24 -0.66
CA TYR A 162 -13.36 22.74 -0.02
C TYR A 162 -12.60 23.72 -0.89
N ARG A 163 -12.99 23.91 -2.14
CA ARG A 163 -12.23 24.63 -3.15
C ARG A 163 -12.06 26.11 -2.80
N GLU A 164 -13.17 26.78 -2.45
CA GLU A 164 -13.16 28.19 -2.04
C GLU A 164 -12.29 28.40 -0.78
N ALA A 165 -12.59 27.66 0.28
CA ALA A 165 -11.84 27.76 1.54
C ALA A 165 -10.35 27.44 1.38
N ALA A 166 -10.00 26.49 0.49
CA ALA A 166 -8.59 26.18 0.20
C ALA A 166 -7.89 27.35 -0.53
N THR A 167 -8.60 28.02 -1.45
CA THR A 167 -8.02 29.15 -2.21
C THR A 167 -7.75 30.35 -1.31
N GLU A 168 -8.55 30.54 -0.26
CA GLU A 168 -8.38 31.61 0.75
C GLU A 168 -7.37 31.25 1.85
N ASP A 169 -6.95 29.98 1.91
CA ASP A 169 -6.05 29.49 2.95
C ASP A 169 -4.60 29.92 2.67
N GLY A 170 -4.05 30.71 3.58
CA GLY A 170 -2.68 31.23 3.46
C GLY A 170 -1.61 30.15 3.47
N TYR A 171 -1.83 28.99 4.12
CA TYR A 171 -0.89 27.88 4.10
C TYR A 171 -0.89 27.16 2.75
N PHE A 172 -2.08 26.95 2.17
CA PHE A 172 -2.21 26.42 0.82
C PHE A 172 -1.51 27.29 -0.21
N GLY A 173 -1.74 28.63 -0.15
CA GLY A 173 -1.11 29.57 -1.07
C GLY A 173 0.42 29.53 -1.01
N LYS A 174 0.97 29.46 0.21
CA LYS A 174 2.43 29.34 0.41
C LYS A 174 2.99 28.02 -0.12
N LEU A 175 2.34 26.88 0.18
CA LEU A 175 2.77 25.57 -0.32
C LEU A 175 2.74 25.51 -1.85
N LYS A 176 1.69 26.07 -2.45
CA LYS A 176 1.55 26.12 -3.91
C LYS A 176 2.67 26.94 -4.55
N ALA A 177 2.94 28.13 -4.06
CA ALA A 177 4.00 29.00 -4.56
C ALA A 177 5.38 28.33 -4.45
N GLU A 178 5.68 27.71 -3.30
CA GLU A 178 6.93 26.97 -3.08
C GLU A 178 7.06 25.79 -4.03
N TYR A 179 5.98 25.03 -4.20
CA TYR A 179 5.98 23.90 -5.15
C TYR A 179 6.18 24.37 -6.59
N GLU A 180 5.51 25.42 -7.03
CA GLU A 180 5.66 25.98 -8.39
C GLU A 180 7.12 26.39 -8.66
N TYR A 181 7.78 27.03 -7.69
CA TYR A 181 9.20 27.35 -7.76
C TYR A 181 10.07 26.10 -7.89
N LEU A 182 9.87 25.08 -7.01
CA LEU A 182 10.65 23.85 -7.01
C LEU A 182 10.37 23.01 -8.26
N ALA A 183 9.13 22.96 -8.71
CA ALA A 183 8.75 22.26 -9.92
C ALA A 183 9.40 22.86 -11.16
N HIS A 184 9.44 24.19 -11.25
CA HIS A 184 10.17 24.88 -12.32
C HIS A 184 11.67 24.59 -12.27
N LYS A 185 12.28 24.71 -11.07
CA LYS A 185 13.71 24.47 -10.83
C LYS A 185 14.18 23.09 -11.27
N PHE A 186 13.37 22.05 -11.02
CA PHE A 186 13.73 20.66 -11.29
C PHE A 186 13.00 20.05 -12.49
N GLY A 187 12.18 20.81 -13.21
CA GLY A 187 11.43 20.31 -14.37
C GLY A 187 10.38 19.26 -13.99
N LEU A 188 9.78 19.37 -12.80
CA LEU A 188 8.85 18.37 -12.28
C LEU A 188 7.44 18.56 -12.86
N ARG A 189 6.72 17.42 -12.95
CA ARG A 189 5.30 17.39 -13.32
C ARG A 189 4.52 16.63 -12.26
N ALA A 190 3.44 17.26 -11.78
CA ALA A 190 2.53 16.63 -10.84
C ALA A 190 1.77 15.47 -11.50
N MET A 191 1.41 14.45 -10.69
CA MET A 191 0.41 13.49 -11.10
C MET A 191 -0.99 14.10 -11.08
N ASP A 192 -1.95 13.43 -11.73
CA ASP A 192 -3.36 13.81 -11.65
C ASP A 192 -3.89 13.62 -10.21
N GLY A 193 -4.30 14.74 -9.57
CA GLY A 193 -4.90 14.74 -8.23
C GLY A 193 -6.24 14.01 -8.13
N GLY A 194 -6.93 13.80 -9.25
CA GLY A 194 -8.16 13.00 -9.31
C GLY A 194 -7.96 11.50 -9.00
N ALA A 195 -6.70 11.03 -8.99
CA ALA A 195 -6.38 9.66 -8.63
C ALA A 195 -6.62 9.32 -7.14
N TRP A 196 -6.71 10.33 -6.26
CA TRP A 196 -6.89 10.12 -4.83
C TRP A 196 -8.34 9.88 -4.45
N LYS A 197 -8.58 8.87 -3.62
CA LYS A 197 -9.90 8.52 -3.11
C LYS A 197 -10.09 9.10 -1.71
N PHE A 198 -11.20 9.82 -1.51
CA PHE A 198 -11.60 10.41 -0.22
C PHE A 198 -12.92 9.83 0.32
N LEU A 199 -13.74 9.23 -0.56
CA LEU A 199 -15.05 8.70 -0.19
C LEU A 199 -14.96 7.48 0.71
N ARG A 200 -15.86 7.40 1.69
CA ARG A 200 -15.99 6.29 2.65
C ARG A 200 -14.74 6.07 3.51
N MET A 201 -13.94 7.10 3.70
CA MET A 201 -12.76 7.08 4.57
C MET A 201 -12.96 7.94 5.81
N ARG A 202 -12.39 7.51 6.94
CA ARG A 202 -12.27 8.38 8.12
C ARG A 202 -11.31 9.53 7.79
N PRO A 203 -11.60 10.79 8.20
CA PRO A 203 -10.76 11.94 7.84
C PRO A 203 -9.28 11.80 8.19
N GLN A 204 -8.95 11.15 9.30
CA GLN A 204 -7.55 10.86 9.68
C GLN A 204 -6.80 9.91 8.73
N ASN A 205 -7.51 9.28 7.79
CA ASN A 205 -6.93 8.44 6.73
C ASN A 205 -6.89 9.15 5.38
N PHE A 206 -7.31 10.42 5.30
CA PHE A 206 -7.25 11.18 4.06
C PHE A 206 -5.81 11.27 3.54
N PRO A 207 -5.63 11.28 2.22
CA PRO A 207 -4.33 11.45 1.59
C PRO A 207 -3.53 12.63 2.16
N TYR A 208 -4.17 13.76 2.44
CA TYR A 208 -3.54 14.92 3.08
C TYR A 208 -2.81 14.56 4.37
N ILE A 209 -3.49 13.86 5.29
CA ILE A 209 -2.90 13.48 6.57
C ILE A 209 -1.77 12.46 6.38
N ARG A 210 -1.96 11.51 5.47
CA ARG A 210 -0.95 10.47 5.20
C ARG A 210 0.30 11.03 4.51
N LEU A 211 0.13 11.96 3.57
CA LEU A 211 1.26 12.66 2.93
C LEU A 211 2.04 13.50 3.95
N SER A 212 1.36 14.24 4.82
CA SER A 212 2.02 15.03 5.87
C SER A 212 2.77 14.15 6.88
N GLN A 213 2.20 13.01 7.30
CA GLN A 213 2.88 12.03 8.15
C GLN A 213 4.13 11.47 7.46
N LEU A 214 4.03 11.17 6.17
CA LEU A 214 5.15 10.64 5.39
C LEU A 214 6.22 11.71 5.16
N ALA A 215 5.84 12.97 4.95
CA ALA A 215 6.76 14.11 4.86
C ALA A 215 7.56 14.29 6.15
N SER A 216 6.90 14.25 7.32
CA SER A 216 7.55 14.30 8.64
C SER A 216 8.54 13.13 8.82
N LEU A 217 8.16 11.94 8.40
CA LEU A 217 8.99 10.74 8.51
C LEU A 217 10.22 10.83 7.59
N TYR A 218 10.03 11.26 6.34
CA TYR A 218 11.08 11.45 5.36
C TYR A 218 12.08 12.53 5.80
N HIS A 219 11.58 13.70 6.15
CA HIS A 219 12.41 14.81 6.66
C HIS A 219 13.30 14.40 7.84
N SER A 220 12.73 13.65 8.80
CA SER A 220 13.45 13.21 10.00
C SER A 220 14.47 12.08 9.77
N ARG A 221 14.63 11.58 8.55
CA ARG A 221 15.53 10.48 8.15
C ARG A 221 15.28 9.15 8.90
N ARG A 222 14.16 9.03 9.60
CA ARG A 222 13.83 7.82 10.37
C ARG A 222 13.40 6.65 9.51
N SER A 223 13.03 6.90 8.25
CA SER A 223 12.69 5.87 7.28
C SER A 223 13.87 5.44 6.38
N ASP A 224 15.09 5.91 6.64
CA ASP A 224 16.25 5.52 5.85
C ASP A 224 16.61 4.04 6.10
N LEU A 225 17.04 3.35 5.06
CA LEU A 225 17.31 1.90 5.10
C LEU A 225 18.35 1.52 6.18
N SER A 226 19.39 2.34 6.32
CA SER A 226 20.42 2.14 7.35
C SER A 226 19.82 2.16 8.76
N ARG A 227 18.92 3.11 9.02
CA ARG A 227 18.24 3.22 10.32
C ARG A 227 17.33 2.03 10.61
N LEU A 228 16.61 1.57 9.58
CA LEU A 228 15.79 0.35 9.72
C LEU A 228 16.66 -0.87 10.00
N ALA A 229 17.81 -1.00 9.34
CA ALA A 229 18.73 -2.12 9.52
C ALA A 229 19.41 -2.14 10.89
N GLU A 230 19.51 -1.00 11.58
CA GLU A 230 20.04 -0.90 12.96
C GLU A 230 19.04 -1.43 14.01
N CYS A 231 17.74 -1.53 13.69
CA CYS A 231 16.75 -2.03 14.64
C CYS A 231 16.95 -3.50 14.97
N ALA A 232 16.98 -3.82 16.27
CA ALA A 232 17.12 -5.18 16.75
C ALA A 232 15.76 -5.82 17.10
N THR A 233 14.76 -5.04 17.45
CA THR A 233 13.44 -5.50 17.90
C THR A 233 12.29 -4.78 17.16
N ALA A 234 11.11 -5.41 17.17
CA ALA A 234 9.91 -4.78 16.64
C ALA A 234 9.56 -3.46 17.37
N ASP A 235 9.89 -3.34 18.65
CA ASP A 235 9.66 -2.11 19.42
C ASP A 235 10.64 -1.00 19.04
N ASP A 236 11.88 -1.32 18.69
CA ASP A 236 12.82 -0.35 18.11
C ASP A 236 12.26 0.21 16.81
N MET A 237 11.75 -0.68 15.94
CA MET A 237 11.14 -0.31 14.67
C MET A 237 9.90 0.59 14.88
N ARG A 238 9.03 0.26 15.85
CA ARG A 238 7.87 1.11 16.20
C ARG A 238 8.29 2.49 16.69
N ARG A 239 9.34 2.57 17.53
CA ARG A 239 9.87 3.87 18.01
C ARG A 239 10.45 4.68 16.85
N LEU A 240 11.22 4.05 15.99
CA LEU A 240 11.84 4.70 14.84
C LEU A 240 10.79 5.25 13.86
N LEU A 241 9.79 4.45 13.50
CA LEU A 241 8.78 4.81 12.50
C LEU A 241 7.62 5.66 13.06
N ARG A 242 7.63 5.99 14.37
CA ARG A 242 6.59 6.86 14.95
C ARG A 242 6.59 8.21 14.27
N THR A 243 5.47 8.58 13.68
CA THR A 243 5.30 9.85 12.97
C THR A 243 3.92 10.45 13.22
N GLU A 244 3.81 11.75 13.06
CA GLU A 244 2.55 12.50 13.12
C GLU A 244 2.52 13.54 12.01
N ALA A 245 1.32 14.01 11.70
CA ALA A 245 1.14 15.09 10.74
C ALA A 245 1.76 16.39 11.26
N THR A 246 2.21 17.26 10.36
CA THR A 246 2.79 18.57 10.66
C THR A 246 1.77 19.50 11.34
N PRO A 247 2.18 20.59 11.94
CA PRO A 247 1.31 21.44 12.77
C PRO A 247 0.02 21.88 12.10
N TYR A 248 0.06 22.30 10.85
CA TYR A 248 -1.14 22.69 10.10
C TYR A 248 -2.18 21.55 10.09
N TRP A 249 -1.77 20.34 9.77
CA TRP A 249 -2.65 19.17 9.66
C TRP A 249 -3.15 18.65 11.01
N GLN A 250 -2.59 19.09 12.13
CA GLN A 250 -3.16 18.77 13.44
C GLN A 250 -4.50 19.48 13.67
N GLU A 251 -4.73 20.58 12.97
CA GLU A 251 -5.97 21.39 13.05
C GLU A 251 -6.82 21.32 11.78
N HIS A 252 -6.40 20.62 10.72
CA HIS A 252 -7.10 20.52 9.45
C HIS A 252 -7.17 19.10 8.94
N TYR A 253 -8.24 18.76 8.21
CA TYR A 253 -8.35 17.51 7.44
C TYR A 253 -8.39 17.76 5.92
N ALA A 254 -8.62 18.99 5.51
CA ALA A 254 -8.49 19.50 4.15
C ALA A 254 -8.01 20.95 4.24
N PHE A 255 -7.46 21.49 3.17
CA PHE A 255 -7.05 22.88 3.12
C PHE A 255 -8.25 23.80 3.38
N GLY A 256 -8.05 24.85 4.18
CA GLY A 256 -9.08 25.81 4.55
C GLY A 256 -10.23 25.25 5.39
N ALA A 257 -10.19 23.98 5.78
CA ALA A 257 -11.27 23.34 6.57
C ALA A 257 -10.76 23.01 7.99
N PRO A 258 -10.85 23.94 8.94
CA PRO A 258 -10.38 23.75 10.30
C PRO A 258 -11.17 22.66 11.02
N SER A 259 -10.48 21.95 11.90
CA SER A 259 -11.05 20.93 12.75
C SER A 259 -10.54 21.11 14.19
N ARG A 260 -11.18 20.44 15.14
CA ARG A 260 -10.62 20.41 16.49
C ARG A 260 -9.18 19.89 16.45
N ARG A 261 -8.27 20.60 17.10
CA ARG A 261 -6.88 20.19 17.23
C ARG A 261 -6.78 18.79 17.81
N ALA A 262 -6.06 17.93 17.12
CA ALA A 262 -5.81 16.57 17.55
C ALA A 262 -4.45 16.11 17.03
N ARG A 263 -3.73 15.36 17.84
CA ARG A 263 -2.49 14.71 17.43
C ARG A 263 -2.82 13.63 16.38
N LYS A 264 -2.53 13.90 15.12
CA LYS A 264 -2.79 12.97 14.01
C LYS A 264 -1.53 12.12 13.75
N ALA A 265 -1.25 11.24 14.72
CA ALA A 265 -0.14 10.27 14.63
C ALA A 265 -0.61 8.94 14.06
N LEU A 266 0.33 8.14 13.54
CA LEU A 266 0.07 6.73 13.25
C LEU A 266 -0.25 5.99 14.55
N SER A 267 -1.34 5.22 14.54
CA SER A 267 -1.66 4.31 15.66
C SER A 267 -0.65 3.16 15.71
N ALA A 268 -0.55 2.48 16.87
CA ALA A 268 0.29 1.30 17.01
C ALA A 268 -0.05 0.22 15.96
N ALA A 269 -1.34 -0.03 15.72
CA ALA A 269 -1.77 -0.97 14.67
C ALA A 269 -1.36 -0.53 13.27
N SER A 270 -1.43 0.79 12.97
CA SER A 270 -0.96 1.31 11.68
C SER A 270 0.55 1.18 11.53
N LEU A 271 1.32 1.37 12.60
CA LEU A 271 2.77 1.14 12.60
C LEU A 271 3.09 -0.33 12.34
N ASP A 272 2.38 -1.26 12.98
CA ASP A 272 2.57 -2.70 12.75
C ASP A 272 2.28 -3.07 11.28
N VAL A 273 1.26 -2.48 10.66
CA VAL A 273 0.99 -2.64 9.22
C VAL A 273 2.17 -2.16 8.37
N VAL A 274 2.77 -1.00 8.69
CA VAL A 274 3.95 -0.49 7.98
C VAL A 274 5.16 -1.41 8.19
N ILE A 275 5.37 -1.90 9.39
CA ILE A 275 6.47 -2.82 9.72
C ILE A 275 6.32 -4.12 8.93
N VAL A 276 5.16 -4.78 9.00
CA VAL A 276 4.89 -6.09 8.36
C VAL A 276 4.90 -6.00 6.82
N ASN A 277 4.43 -4.89 6.25
CA ASN A 277 4.27 -4.79 4.81
C ASN A 277 5.40 -4.03 4.10
N THR A 278 6.23 -3.29 4.85
CA THR A 278 7.34 -2.51 4.28
C THR A 278 8.67 -2.84 4.93
N ALA A 279 8.85 -2.48 6.21
CA ALA A 279 10.18 -2.50 6.82
C ALA A 279 10.80 -3.90 6.83
N LEU A 280 10.10 -4.89 7.37
CA LEU A 280 10.62 -6.26 7.46
C LEU A 280 10.82 -6.93 6.09
N PRO A 281 9.85 -6.85 5.13
CA PRO A 281 10.08 -7.38 3.79
C PRO A 281 11.26 -6.72 3.05
N VAL A 282 11.42 -5.40 3.17
CA VAL A 282 12.55 -4.70 2.53
C VAL A 282 13.88 -5.10 3.17
N LEU A 283 13.97 -5.17 4.50
CA LEU A 283 15.17 -5.64 5.18
C LEU A 283 15.52 -7.09 4.82
N PHE A 284 14.53 -7.96 4.75
CA PHE A 284 14.72 -9.35 4.35
C PHE A 284 15.23 -9.45 2.90
N ALA A 285 14.58 -8.73 1.97
CA ALA A 285 14.99 -8.69 0.56
C ALA A 285 16.41 -8.10 0.39
N TYR A 286 16.72 -7.05 1.15
CA TYR A 286 18.05 -6.44 1.17
C TYR A 286 19.13 -7.39 1.73
N GLY A 287 18.81 -8.09 2.84
CA GLY A 287 19.67 -9.12 3.40
C GLY A 287 19.94 -10.25 2.40
N ARG A 288 18.91 -10.72 1.70
CA ARG A 288 19.06 -11.71 0.61
C ARG A 288 19.99 -11.21 -0.50
N HIS A 289 19.79 -9.97 -0.94
CA HIS A 289 20.61 -9.33 -1.98
C HIS A 289 22.09 -9.20 -1.54
N ARG A 290 22.32 -8.90 -0.25
CA ARG A 290 23.65 -8.73 0.34
C ARG A 290 24.27 -10.04 0.82
N MET A 291 23.55 -11.16 0.75
CA MET A 291 23.94 -12.44 1.37
C MET A 291 24.18 -12.30 2.90
N ASP A 292 23.42 -11.43 3.55
CA ASP A 292 23.45 -11.18 5.00
C ASP A 292 22.35 -12.00 5.69
N GLU A 293 22.69 -13.22 6.07
CA GLU A 293 21.78 -14.13 6.76
C GLU A 293 21.34 -13.60 8.13
N SER A 294 22.20 -12.83 8.81
CA SER A 294 21.89 -12.21 10.10
C SER A 294 20.75 -11.20 9.96
N LEU A 295 20.77 -10.36 8.93
CA LEU A 295 19.71 -9.40 8.64
C LEU A 295 18.41 -10.11 8.26
N CYS A 296 18.48 -11.19 7.48
CA CYS A 296 17.31 -12.01 7.15
C CYS A 296 16.70 -12.63 8.41
N GLY A 297 17.51 -13.25 9.26
CA GLY A 297 17.08 -13.87 10.53
C GLY A 297 16.41 -12.84 11.45
N ARG A 298 17.05 -11.70 11.69
CA ARG A 298 16.48 -10.61 12.51
C ARG A 298 15.13 -10.11 11.96
N SER A 299 14.97 -10.03 10.65
CA SER A 299 13.70 -9.61 10.05
C SER A 299 12.58 -10.60 10.37
N LEU A 300 12.85 -11.90 10.35
CA LEU A 300 11.89 -12.96 10.72
C LEU A 300 11.62 -12.98 12.23
N ASP A 301 12.66 -12.79 13.07
CA ASP A 301 12.51 -12.71 14.51
C ASP A 301 11.65 -11.52 14.93
N MET A 302 11.85 -10.36 14.30
CA MET A 302 11.00 -9.18 14.52
C MET A 302 9.56 -9.43 14.06
N LEU A 303 9.35 -10.16 12.95
CA LEU A 303 8.01 -10.53 12.49
C LEU A 303 7.28 -11.39 13.54
N ALA A 304 7.97 -12.33 14.16
CA ALA A 304 7.42 -13.18 15.23
C ALA A 304 7.06 -12.42 16.51
N GLN A 305 7.67 -11.25 16.77
CA GLN A 305 7.37 -10.39 17.92
C GLN A 305 6.10 -9.54 17.73
N LEU A 306 5.59 -9.43 16.49
CA LEU A 306 4.41 -8.63 16.21
C LEU A 306 3.15 -9.39 16.60
N LYS A 307 2.19 -8.65 17.18
CA LYS A 307 0.88 -9.23 17.50
C LYS A 307 0.13 -9.56 16.21
N ALA A 308 -0.67 -10.63 16.27
CA ALA A 308 -1.60 -10.95 15.20
C ALA A 308 -2.48 -9.74 14.85
N GLU A 309 -2.75 -9.54 13.57
CA GLU A 309 -3.68 -8.51 13.13
C GLU A 309 -5.08 -8.78 13.70
N ASN A 310 -5.71 -7.76 14.25
CA ASN A 310 -7.09 -7.81 14.68
C ASN A 310 -7.99 -7.23 13.59
N ASN A 311 -8.24 -8.00 12.55
CA ASN A 311 -9.15 -7.64 11.47
C ASN A 311 -10.38 -8.57 11.43
N HIS A 312 -11.31 -8.30 10.52
CA HIS A 312 -12.52 -9.09 10.37
C HIS A 312 -12.22 -10.59 10.15
N ILE A 313 -11.24 -10.91 9.33
CA ILE A 313 -10.87 -12.31 9.02
C ILE A 313 -10.31 -13.01 10.27
N THR A 314 -9.32 -12.38 10.95
CA THR A 314 -8.67 -13.00 12.13
C THR A 314 -9.58 -13.15 13.33
N ARG A 315 -10.71 -12.42 13.38
CA ARG A 315 -11.73 -12.59 14.44
C ARG A 315 -12.66 -13.78 14.20
N LEU A 316 -12.72 -14.25 12.97
CA LEU A 316 -13.58 -15.38 12.58
C LEU A 316 -12.87 -16.72 12.77
N TRP A 317 -11.56 -16.69 12.91
CA TRP A 317 -10.67 -17.83 13.19
C TRP A 317 -10.30 -17.89 14.67
#